data_148874929dd2ad9151d72be9cd564ed7
#
_entry.id   148874929dd2ad9151d72be9cd564ed7
#
_cell.length_a   1.000
_cell.length_b   1.000
_cell.length_c   1.000
_cell.angle_alpha   90.00
_cell.angle_beta   90.00
_cell.angle_gamma   90.00
#
_symmetry.space_group_name_H-M   'P 1'
#
loop_
_entity.id
_entity.type
_entity.pdbx_description
1 polymer ?
#
loop_
_entity_poly.entity_id
_entity_poly.type
_entity_poly.pdbx_seq_one_letter_code
_entity_poly.pdbx_strand_id
1 'polypeptide(L)'
;MIRSLNDVDYPILERYMRNYHNMVNTYKNKPSDMNELQYMNLESIVKGITQVYNDSEVKVQQIIKLTWWKDKKYTDEVIADVMGISELTLRHVKEVILKRVAKAVDYV
;
A
#
# COMPACT_ATOMS: atom_id res chain seq x y z
N MET A 1 7.33 19.77 4.78
CA MET A 1 8.02 19.20 5.95
C MET A 1 8.49 17.80 5.63
N ILE A 2 9.73 17.51 5.89
CA ILE A 2 10.30 16.18 5.67
C ILE A 2 10.03 15.33 6.91
N ARG A 3 9.41 14.17 6.73
CA ARG A 3 9.20 13.22 7.81
C ARG A 3 10.23 12.12 7.74
N SER A 4 10.72 11.70 8.90
CA SER A 4 11.54 10.50 8.98
C SER A 4 10.66 9.25 8.85
N LEU A 5 11.26 8.10 8.57
CA LEU A 5 10.53 6.84 8.53
C LEU A 5 9.94 6.45 9.90
N ASN A 6 10.47 7.04 10.99
CA ASN A 6 9.93 6.82 12.33
C ASN A 6 8.59 7.53 12.56
N ASP A 7 8.29 8.55 11.73
CA ASP A 7 7.06 9.32 11.81
C ASP A 7 6.05 8.89 10.74
N VAL A 8 6.12 7.63 10.31
CA VAL A 8 5.26 7.11 9.26
C VAL A 8 3.79 7.16 9.69
N ASP A 9 2.94 7.74 8.86
CA ASP A 9 1.50 7.81 9.08
C ASP A 9 0.86 6.55 8.50
N TYR A 10 0.79 5.51 9.31
CA TYR A 10 0.23 4.22 8.88
C TYR A 10 -1.22 4.31 8.38
N PRO A 11 -2.12 5.06 9.05
CA PRO A 11 -3.49 5.19 8.53
C PRO A 11 -3.57 5.76 7.11
N ILE A 12 -2.76 6.75 6.77
CA ILE A 12 -2.71 7.31 5.42
C ILE A 12 -2.19 6.27 4.42
N LEU A 13 -1.13 5.57 4.78
CA LEU A 13 -0.55 4.54 3.91
C LEU A 13 -1.51 3.37 3.69
N GLU A 14 -2.23 2.96 4.74
CA GLU A 14 -3.25 1.93 4.59
C GLU A 14 -4.37 2.36 3.66
N ARG A 15 -4.77 3.64 3.73
CA ARG A 15 -5.76 4.19 2.81
C ARG A 15 -5.28 4.13 1.38
N TYR A 16 -4.02 4.47 1.12
CA TYR A 16 -3.42 4.35 -0.22
C TYR A 16 -3.46 2.91 -0.71
N MET A 17 -3.10 1.96 0.15
CA MET A 17 -3.12 0.54 -0.22
C MET A 17 -4.54 0.08 -0.58
N ARG A 18 -5.55 0.43 0.22
CA ARG A 18 -6.94 0.05 -0.04
C ARG A 18 -7.48 0.68 -1.31
N ASN A 19 -7.08 1.90 -1.62
CA ASN A 19 -7.55 2.64 -2.78
C ASN A 19 -6.71 2.41 -4.03
N TYR A 20 -5.71 1.57 -3.96
CA TYR A 20 -4.73 1.40 -5.04
C TYR A 20 -5.38 1.19 -6.40
N HIS A 21 -6.31 0.24 -6.53
CA HIS A 21 -6.92 -0.07 -7.82
C HIS A 21 -7.74 1.10 -8.37
N ASN A 22 -8.43 1.83 -7.49
CA ASN A 22 -9.15 3.05 -7.88
C ASN A 22 -8.17 4.14 -8.33
N MET A 23 -7.05 4.27 -7.66
CA MET A 23 -6.02 5.24 -8.03
C MET A 23 -5.37 4.89 -9.36
N VAL A 24 -5.12 3.61 -9.62
CA VAL A 24 -4.61 3.16 -10.93
C VAL A 24 -5.58 3.55 -12.03
N ASN A 25 -6.87 3.32 -11.81
CA ASN A 25 -7.90 3.65 -12.78
C ASN A 25 -7.95 5.15 -13.07
N THR A 26 -7.92 5.97 -12.02
CA THR A 26 -7.87 7.42 -12.13
C THR A 26 -6.62 7.89 -12.87
N TYR A 27 -5.48 7.30 -12.55
CA TYR A 27 -4.21 7.62 -13.20
C TYR A 27 -4.25 7.34 -14.70
N LYS A 28 -4.80 6.17 -15.10
CA LYS A 28 -4.91 5.80 -16.51
C LYS A 28 -5.83 6.73 -17.29
N ASN A 29 -6.89 7.20 -16.65
CA ASN A 29 -7.91 8.02 -17.32
C ASN A 29 -7.65 9.53 -17.26
N LYS A 30 -6.73 9.97 -16.42
CA LYS A 30 -6.36 11.39 -16.22
C LYS A 30 -7.55 12.34 -16.30
N PRO A 31 -8.36 12.49 -15.22
CA PRO A 31 -9.53 13.35 -15.27
C PRO A 31 -9.19 14.79 -15.67
N SER A 32 -10.03 15.41 -16.47
CA SER A 32 -9.80 16.76 -16.99
C SER A 32 -9.80 17.84 -15.91
N ASP A 33 -10.46 17.59 -14.79
CA ASP A 33 -10.55 18.52 -13.66
C ASP A 33 -9.37 18.38 -12.68
N MET A 34 -8.50 17.41 -12.91
CA MET A 34 -7.31 17.19 -12.05
C MET A 34 -6.17 18.08 -12.52
N ASN A 35 -5.61 18.88 -11.60
CA ASN A 35 -4.47 19.72 -11.95
C ASN A 35 -3.18 18.90 -12.02
N GLU A 36 -2.15 19.52 -12.58
CA GLU A 36 -0.86 18.86 -12.82
C GLU A 36 -0.23 18.31 -11.54
N LEU A 37 -0.26 19.08 -10.46
CA LEU A 37 0.34 18.67 -9.19
C LEU A 37 -0.38 17.47 -8.59
N GLN A 38 -1.71 17.49 -8.62
CA GLN A 38 -2.52 16.37 -8.16
C GLN A 38 -2.22 15.11 -8.95
N TYR A 39 -2.07 15.23 -10.26
CA TYR A 39 -1.76 14.11 -11.13
C TYR A 39 -0.39 13.54 -10.85
N MET A 40 0.61 14.40 -10.63
CA MET A 40 1.97 13.97 -10.28
C MET A 40 2.00 13.22 -8.95
N ASN A 41 1.25 13.71 -7.96
CA ASN A 41 1.14 13.02 -6.67
C ASN A 41 0.49 11.65 -6.82
N LEU A 42 -0.58 11.57 -7.60
CA LEU A 42 -1.25 10.30 -7.87
C LEU A 42 -0.30 9.32 -8.56
N GLU A 43 0.46 9.79 -9.53
CA GLU A 43 1.44 8.98 -10.23
C GLU A 43 2.50 8.42 -9.28
N SER A 44 3.04 9.25 -8.38
CA SER A 44 4.03 8.81 -7.39
C SER A 44 3.48 7.69 -6.52
N ILE A 45 2.26 7.84 -6.04
CA ILE A 45 1.64 6.84 -5.16
C ILE A 45 1.42 5.54 -5.93
N VAL A 46 0.83 5.61 -7.11
CA VAL A 46 0.55 4.43 -7.93
C VAL A 46 1.84 3.69 -8.28
N LYS A 47 2.83 4.41 -8.77
CA LYS A 47 4.11 3.79 -9.15
C LYS A 47 4.85 3.21 -7.96
N GLY A 48 4.82 3.90 -6.81
CA GLY A 48 5.48 3.42 -5.60
C GLY A 48 4.88 2.12 -5.09
N ILE A 49 3.55 2.03 -5.01
CA ILE A 49 2.88 0.82 -4.57
C ILE A 49 3.12 -0.32 -5.56
N THR A 50 3.02 -0.04 -6.86
CA THR A 50 3.27 -1.04 -7.90
C THR A 50 4.69 -1.61 -7.77
N GLN A 51 5.67 -0.75 -7.55
CA GLN A 51 7.06 -1.18 -7.39
C GLN A 51 7.22 -2.09 -6.18
N VAL A 52 6.68 -1.69 -5.02
CA VAL A 52 6.77 -2.49 -3.79
C VAL A 52 6.14 -3.87 -4.00
N TYR A 53 4.96 -3.92 -4.62
CA TYR A 53 4.29 -5.18 -4.90
C TYR A 53 5.13 -6.06 -5.83
N ASN A 54 5.61 -5.50 -6.94
CA ASN A 54 6.37 -6.27 -7.93
C ASN A 54 7.71 -6.77 -7.38
N ASP A 55 8.32 -6.02 -6.47
CA ASP A 55 9.61 -6.40 -5.87
C ASP A 55 9.46 -7.35 -4.68
N SER A 56 8.22 -7.64 -4.28
CA SER A 56 7.96 -8.50 -3.13
C SER A 56 7.89 -9.97 -3.51
N GLU A 57 8.26 -10.83 -2.57
CA GLU A 57 8.09 -12.28 -2.72
C GLU A 57 6.60 -12.64 -2.82
N VAL A 58 6.32 -13.80 -3.41
CA VAL A 58 4.94 -14.27 -3.62
C VAL A 58 4.13 -14.27 -2.33
N LYS A 59 4.72 -14.72 -1.21
CA LYS A 59 4.03 -14.74 0.08
C LYS A 59 3.62 -13.35 0.53
N VAL A 60 4.52 -12.37 0.36
CA VAL A 60 4.25 -10.97 0.71
C VAL A 60 3.16 -10.41 -0.21
N GLN A 61 3.21 -10.72 -1.49
CA GLN A 61 2.17 -10.31 -2.44
C GLN A 61 0.80 -10.86 -2.03
N GLN A 62 0.73 -12.09 -1.56
CA GLN A 62 -0.51 -12.69 -1.05
C GLN A 62 -1.03 -11.95 0.17
N ILE A 63 -0.13 -11.57 1.08
CA ILE A 63 -0.51 -10.78 2.26
C ILE A 63 -1.09 -9.43 1.84
N ILE A 64 -0.47 -8.76 0.86
CA ILE A 64 -0.98 -7.50 0.33
C ILE A 64 -2.39 -7.67 -0.22
N LYS A 65 -2.60 -8.69 -1.04
CA LYS A 65 -3.91 -8.96 -1.63
C LYS A 65 -4.96 -9.23 -0.57
N LEU A 66 -4.65 -10.09 0.40
CA LEU A 66 -5.61 -10.45 1.44
C LEU A 66 -5.91 -9.30 2.38
N THR A 67 -4.91 -8.47 2.69
CA THR A 67 -5.06 -7.39 3.65
C THR A 67 -5.80 -6.20 3.05
N TRP A 68 -5.43 -5.78 1.83
CA TRP A 68 -5.89 -4.50 1.30
C TRP A 68 -6.68 -4.58 0.00
N TRP A 69 -6.53 -5.64 -0.81
CA TRP A 69 -7.03 -5.67 -2.18
C TRP A 69 -8.23 -6.60 -2.40
N LYS A 70 -8.66 -7.34 -1.39
CA LYS A 70 -9.87 -8.16 -1.50
C LYS A 70 -11.11 -7.34 -1.17
N ASP A 71 -12.21 -7.62 -1.84
CA ASP A 71 -13.50 -6.97 -1.58
C ASP A 71 -13.97 -7.25 -0.16
N LYS A 72 -13.76 -8.48 0.30
CA LYS A 72 -14.12 -8.87 1.65
C LYS A 72 -12.98 -8.54 2.61
N LYS A 73 -13.32 -7.87 3.71
CA LYS A 73 -12.35 -7.52 4.74
C LYS A 73 -12.12 -8.70 5.68
N TYR A 74 -10.92 -9.25 5.64
CA TYR A 74 -10.50 -10.32 6.54
C TYR A 74 -9.82 -9.77 7.77
N THR A 75 -9.99 -10.46 8.91
CA THR A 75 -9.25 -10.12 10.13
C THR A 75 -7.81 -10.60 10.05
N ASP A 76 -6.94 -10.01 10.87
CA ASP A 76 -5.54 -10.46 10.94
C ASP A 76 -5.44 -11.92 11.35
N GLU A 77 -6.32 -12.38 12.24
CA GLU A 77 -6.38 -13.78 12.65
C GLU A 77 -6.58 -14.71 11.45
N VAL A 78 -7.55 -14.38 10.60
CA VAL A 78 -7.85 -15.18 9.40
C VAL A 78 -6.68 -15.16 8.43
N ILE A 79 -6.12 -13.99 8.16
CA ILE A 79 -5.00 -13.87 7.22
C ILE A 79 -3.77 -14.64 7.73
N ALA A 80 -3.45 -14.49 9.01
CA ALA A 80 -2.33 -15.21 9.62
C ALA A 80 -2.51 -16.72 9.52
N ASP A 81 -3.73 -17.19 9.77
CA ASP A 81 -4.06 -18.60 9.67
C ASP A 81 -3.87 -19.13 8.24
N VAL A 82 -4.40 -18.40 7.25
CA VAL A 82 -4.27 -18.77 5.83
C VAL A 82 -2.80 -18.80 5.41
N MET A 83 -2.00 -17.86 5.91
CA MET A 83 -0.59 -17.76 5.56
C MET A 83 0.32 -18.68 6.38
N GLY A 84 -0.21 -19.34 7.41
CA GLY A 84 0.57 -20.22 8.27
C GLY A 84 1.57 -19.49 9.14
N ILE A 85 1.25 -18.28 9.57
CA ILE A 85 2.12 -17.44 10.43
C ILE A 85 1.33 -16.94 11.64
N SER A 86 2.03 -16.43 12.66
CA SER A 86 1.37 -15.83 13.81
C SER A 86 0.82 -14.44 13.45
N GLU A 87 -0.17 -13.98 14.23
CA GLU A 87 -0.69 -12.62 14.06
C GLU A 87 0.40 -11.56 14.30
N LEU A 88 1.29 -11.81 15.24
CA LEU A 88 2.40 -10.90 15.53
C LEU A 88 3.33 -10.78 14.31
N THR A 89 3.66 -11.90 13.69
CA THR A 89 4.46 -11.91 12.47
C THR A 89 3.75 -11.17 11.35
N LEU A 90 2.44 -11.40 11.18
CA LEU A 90 1.64 -10.69 10.18
C LEU A 90 1.70 -9.17 10.38
N ARG A 91 1.50 -8.70 11.61
CA ARG A 91 1.56 -7.27 11.91
C ARG A 91 2.92 -6.68 11.57
N HIS A 92 3.99 -7.41 11.88
CA HIS A 92 5.34 -6.98 11.55
C HIS A 92 5.54 -6.88 10.03
N VAL A 93 5.09 -7.88 9.29
CA VAL A 93 5.17 -7.87 7.82
C VAL A 93 4.40 -6.68 7.25
N LYS A 94 3.19 -6.42 7.75
CA LYS A 94 2.38 -5.29 7.30
C LYS A 94 3.11 -3.96 7.55
N GLU A 95 3.73 -3.79 8.71
CA GLU A 95 4.51 -2.59 9.00
C GLU A 95 5.68 -2.42 8.05
N VAL A 96 6.40 -3.49 7.75
CA VAL A 96 7.52 -3.47 6.81
C VAL A 96 7.03 -3.07 5.41
N ILE A 97 5.91 -3.64 4.97
CA ILE A 97 5.31 -3.28 3.67
C ILE A 97 4.99 -1.78 3.63
N LEU A 98 4.31 -1.27 4.66
CA LEU A 98 3.92 0.14 4.69
C LEU A 98 5.13 1.08 4.74
N LYS A 99 6.19 0.70 5.44
CA LYS A 99 7.44 1.48 5.45
C LYS A 99 8.09 1.51 4.06
N ARG A 100 8.07 0.39 3.34
CA ARG A 100 8.56 0.32 1.96
C ARG A 100 7.73 1.20 1.04
N VAL A 101 6.41 1.18 1.20
CA VAL A 101 5.51 2.03 0.42
C VAL A 101 5.80 3.50 0.72
N ALA A 102 5.94 3.88 1.99
CA ALA A 102 6.26 5.25 2.37
C ALA A 102 7.52 5.75 1.66
N LYS A 103 8.55 4.93 1.63
CA LYS A 103 9.79 5.27 0.95
C LYS A 103 9.61 5.36 -0.57
N ALA A 104 8.87 4.42 -1.15
CA ALA A 104 8.69 4.36 -2.60
C ALA A 104 7.83 5.51 -3.15
N VAL A 105 6.90 6.03 -2.35
CA VAL A 105 6.04 7.15 -2.75
C VAL A 105 6.59 8.51 -2.32
N ASP A 106 7.85 8.57 -1.90
CA ASP A 106 8.49 9.81 -1.43
C ASP A 106 7.78 10.44 -0.24
N TYR A 107 7.30 9.60 0.66
CA TYR A 107 6.55 10.06 1.82
C TYR A 107 7.43 10.72 2.88
N VAL A 108 8.70 10.61 2.79
CA VAL A 108 9.65 11.06 3.82
C VAL A 108 9.75 12.56 3.93
#